data_2a7b11743b0341aae25a93046f6d72d7
#
_entry.id   2a7b11743b0341aae25a93046f6d72d7
#
_cell.length_a   1.000
_cell.length_b   1.000
_cell.length_c   1.000
_cell.angle_alpha   90.00
_cell.angle_beta   90.00
_cell.angle_gamma   90.00
#
_symmetry.space_group_name_H-M   'P 1'
#
loop_
_entity.id
_entity.type
_entity.pdbx_description
1 polymer ?
#
loop_
_entity_poly.entity_id
_entity_poly.type
_entity_poly.pdbx_seq_one_letter_code
_entity_poly.pdbx_strand_id
1 'polypeptide(L)'
;MICLNDNKVILERIEVWEDMYRKIFDRTTMAYLQLLNSMRIDYETLGDEYKDTCMNICMEIERFCTKTTLTDNSIAEIMLAAYDTRARLGDFRAYCIALEWNRPIEKQFFLPRKRILEKHGLIQAFQDLSDDKLDFLCLNLPPRIGKSTMSLFFLTFRAGLYPELAILGNGHSTSLTQSFYNEITNILTSEEYRFNQIFPGLEIAKKSAEYSWIDLGKEKRFHTLMFRSVDGGTTGLAEASNLLYCDDLVKDVETANNPERLEKLFYTYTSTIQDRKVQRLCKDGVYRPCPELHVNTPWSINDVTNRLIALYGDNGRNPRVRIISVPCYDENGESNFEYDYGKGFNKDYYRQLQLAEDPVIFSAKYLMQCIERDGRPFTADQLNFFYELPEEEPDRIVCYSDVAHGGDDYYSMPIGYVYGNEVYIDDVLFVNQMDDDKTRPLVVNKIIQHKVQRAGFEENNGGKLYADLISGDLKRKQYRCNVTTHKVPTTKSKRDRILSCESEIKGVADEFGSYRIYFKAYEKRKDNKQYNDFMLNLANWSQKDGIIQKKQHDDAPDSLAGLIVNILSAKVAGRASSKISLDKYGL
;
A
#
# COMPACT_ATOMS: atom_id res chain seq x y z
N MET A 1 7.30 -38.72 29.06
CA MET A 1 8.36 -38.73 30.09
C MET A 1 9.67 -38.95 29.33
N ILE A 2 10.25 -37.88 28.79
CA ILE A 2 11.56 -37.90 28.11
C ILE A 2 12.58 -37.72 29.21
N CYS A 3 13.45 -38.67 29.40
CA CYS A 3 14.36 -38.80 30.54
C CYS A 3 15.52 -37.77 30.46
N LEU A 4 16.02 -37.38 31.64
CA LEU A 4 17.22 -36.57 31.85
C LEU A 4 18.50 -37.05 31.08
N ASN A 5 18.46 -38.27 30.51
CA ASN A 5 19.52 -38.80 29.64
C ASN A 5 19.53 -38.17 28.22
N ASP A 6 18.39 -37.65 27.76
CA ASP A 6 18.30 -37.16 26.38
C ASP A 6 19.02 -35.82 26.23
N ASN A 7 18.96 -34.91 27.22
CA ASN A 7 19.68 -33.65 27.20
C ASN A 7 21.22 -33.81 27.10
N LYS A 8 21.76 -34.86 27.72
CA LYS A 8 23.21 -35.13 27.64
C LYS A 8 23.62 -35.58 26.23
N VAL A 9 22.83 -36.48 25.63
CA VAL A 9 23.05 -36.94 24.26
C VAL A 9 22.94 -35.76 23.27
N ILE A 10 22.00 -34.86 23.49
CA ILE A 10 21.79 -33.66 22.72
C ILE A 10 23.05 -32.77 22.75
N LEU A 11 23.52 -32.42 23.92
CA LEU A 11 24.71 -31.59 24.11
C LEU A 11 25.95 -32.21 23.47
N GLU A 12 26.14 -33.52 23.64
CA GLU A 12 27.24 -34.26 23.01
C GLU A 12 27.18 -34.19 21.47
N ARG A 13 25.98 -34.24 20.89
CA ARG A 13 25.82 -34.12 19.42
C ARG A 13 26.10 -32.70 18.91
N ILE A 14 25.64 -31.68 19.62
CA ILE A 14 25.95 -30.29 19.31
C ILE A 14 27.48 -30.06 19.32
N GLU A 15 28.14 -30.54 20.35
CA GLU A 15 29.61 -30.45 20.43
C GLU A 15 30.30 -31.16 19.28
N VAL A 16 29.80 -32.32 18.85
CA VAL A 16 30.32 -33.04 17.68
C VAL A 16 30.17 -32.24 16.41
N TRP A 17 29.02 -31.59 16.15
CA TRP A 17 28.82 -30.77 14.95
C TRP A 17 29.68 -29.52 14.95
N GLU A 18 29.80 -28.84 16.09
CA GLU A 18 30.68 -27.70 16.21
C GLU A 18 32.15 -28.09 16.00
N ASP A 19 32.56 -29.23 16.54
CA ASP A 19 33.89 -29.75 16.38
C ASP A 19 34.18 -30.16 14.91
N MET A 20 33.22 -30.85 14.28
CA MET A 20 33.32 -31.16 12.85
C MET A 20 33.43 -29.91 12.00
N TYR A 21 32.60 -28.89 12.27
CA TYR A 21 32.67 -27.62 11.54
C TYR A 21 33.99 -26.90 11.73
N ARG A 22 34.51 -26.85 12.96
CA ARG A 22 35.84 -26.27 13.27
C ARG A 22 36.98 -27.01 12.63
N LYS A 23 36.87 -28.34 12.45
CA LYS A 23 37.89 -29.23 11.89
C LYS A 23 37.83 -29.38 10.38
N ILE A 24 36.93 -28.73 9.68
CA ILE A 24 36.91 -28.71 8.21
C ILE A 24 38.07 -27.83 7.69
N PHE A 25 39.27 -28.36 7.74
CA PHE A 25 40.49 -27.63 7.33
C PHE A 25 40.65 -27.55 5.81
N ASP A 26 40.32 -28.60 5.10
CA ASP A 26 40.43 -28.70 3.64
C ASP A 26 39.27 -28.03 2.91
N ARG A 27 38.20 -27.67 3.65
CA ARG A 27 36.99 -26.99 3.15
C ARG A 27 36.42 -27.65 1.89
N THR A 28 36.50 -28.98 1.83
CA THR A 28 36.00 -29.74 0.69
C THR A 28 34.47 -29.79 0.73
N THR A 29 33.87 -29.84 -0.46
CA THR A 29 32.42 -30.03 -0.63
C THR A 29 31.91 -31.23 0.13
N MET A 30 32.66 -32.35 0.06
CA MET A 30 32.30 -33.62 0.72
C MET A 30 32.19 -33.45 2.24
N ALA A 31 33.15 -32.75 2.87
CA ALA A 31 33.13 -32.54 4.32
C ALA A 31 31.91 -31.72 4.78
N TYR A 32 31.55 -30.65 4.05
CA TYR A 32 30.35 -29.87 4.34
C TYR A 32 29.05 -30.67 4.11
N LEU A 33 28.98 -31.44 3.02
CA LEU A 33 27.82 -32.29 2.74
C LEU A 33 27.63 -33.39 3.79
N GLN A 34 28.72 -33.99 4.28
CA GLN A 34 28.68 -34.97 5.36
C GLN A 34 28.17 -34.34 6.67
N LEU A 35 28.65 -33.13 7.01
CA LEU A 35 28.17 -32.39 8.17
C LEU A 35 26.68 -32.09 8.08
N LEU A 36 26.23 -31.50 6.95
CA LEU A 36 24.82 -31.16 6.72
C LEU A 36 23.92 -32.40 6.74
N ASN A 37 24.37 -33.53 6.19
CA ASN A 37 23.62 -34.78 6.22
C ASN A 37 23.54 -35.35 7.63
N SER A 38 24.63 -35.30 8.41
CA SER A 38 24.62 -35.72 9.82
C SER A 38 23.63 -34.88 10.63
N MET A 39 23.68 -33.56 10.48
CA MET A 39 22.74 -32.65 11.13
C MET A 39 21.28 -32.95 10.77
N ARG A 40 20.99 -33.27 9.50
CA ARG A 40 19.65 -33.62 9.05
C ARG A 40 19.12 -34.89 9.73
N ILE A 41 19.93 -35.95 9.76
CA ILE A 41 19.55 -37.21 10.40
C ILE A 41 19.32 -37.01 11.89
N ASP A 42 20.21 -36.30 12.55
CA ASP A 42 20.09 -36.03 13.98
C ASP A 42 18.87 -35.16 14.28
N TYR A 43 18.59 -34.12 13.47
CA TYR A 43 17.38 -33.28 13.61
C TYR A 43 16.09 -34.10 13.46
N GLU A 44 15.99 -34.96 12.45
CA GLU A 44 14.83 -35.82 12.22
C GLU A 44 14.60 -36.80 13.37
N THR A 45 15.66 -37.20 14.05
CA THR A 45 15.63 -38.20 15.15
C THR A 45 15.45 -37.56 16.52
N LEU A 46 16.07 -36.41 16.76
CA LEU A 46 16.22 -35.81 18.10
C LEU A 46 15.32 -34.58 18.33
N GLY A 47 14.71 -34.03 17.25
CA GLY A 47 13.72 -32.99 17.34
C GLY A 47 14.23 -31.55 17.39
N ASP A 48 13.37 -30.64 17.83
CA ASP A 48 13.56 -29.17 17.66
C ASP A 48 14.71 -28.57 18.47
N GLU A 49 15.26 -29.27 19.45
CA GLU A 49 16.29 -28.75 20.36
C GLU A 49 17.62 -28.43 19.65
N TYR A 50 17.87 -29.05 18.50
CA TYR A 50 19.07 -28.81 17.68
C TYR A 50 18.93 -27.69 16.67
N LYS A 51 17.73 -27.19 16.51
CA LYS A 51 17.35 -26.31 15.40
C LYS A 51 18.21 -25.07 15.30
N ASP A 52 18.42 -24.38 16.40
CA ASP A 52 19.15 -23.11 16.42
C ASP A 52 20.64 -23.31 16.06
N THR A 53 21.26 -24.39 16.57
CA THR A 53 22.65 -24.70 16.25
C THR A 53 22.80 -25.09 14.77
N CYS A 54 21.92 -25.95 14.24
CA CYS A 54 21.89 -26.30 12.82
C CYS A 54 21.71 -25.07 11.94
N MET A 55 20.79 -24.17 12.33
CA MET A 55 20.53 -22.93 11.61
C MET A 55 21.77 -22.06 11.56
N ASN A 56 22.44 -21.86 12.69
CA ASN A 56 23.65 -21.05 12.78
C ASN A 56 24.79 -21.61 11.92
N ILE A 57 25.03 -22.93 11.98
CA ILE A 57 26.05 -23.57 11.13
C ILE A 57 25.74 -23.39 9.65
N CYS A 58 24.50 -23.59 9.22
CA CYS A 58 24.07 -23.37 7.83
C CYS A 58 24.26 -21.90 7.40
N MET A 59 24.00 -20.93 8.26
CA MET A 59 24.23 -19.50 7.99
C MET A 59 25.72 -19.18 7.87
N GLU A 60 26.58 -19.80 8.64
CA GLU A 60 28.02 -19.64 8.52
C GLU A 60 28.55 -20.27 7.22
N ILE A 61 28.03 -21.42 6.82
CA ILE A 61 28.33 -22.04 5.52
C ILE A 61 27.93 -21.08 4.36
N GLU A 62 26.75 -20.50 4.42
CA GLU A 62 26.31 -19.49 3.43
C GLU A 62 27.27 -18.31 3.37
N ARG A 63 27.67 -17.76 4.53
CA ARG A 63 28.64 -16.65 4.60
C ARG A 63 30.00 -17.03 4.02
N PHE A 64 30.45 -18.24 4.27
CA PHE A 64 31.68 -18.76 3.68
C PHE A 64 31.58 -18.83 2.15
N CYS A 65 30.53 -19.48 1.62
CA CYS A 65 30.30 -19.63 0.20
C CYS A 65 30.21 -18.28 -0.53
N THR A 66 29.52 -17.29 0.07
CA THR A 66 29.38 -15.95 -0.54
C THR A 66 30.67 -15.12 -0.55
N LYS A 67 31.62 -15.40 0.35
CA LYS A 67 32.92 -14.71 0.41
C LYS A 67 34.01 -15.39 -0.42
N THR A 68 33.75 -16.59 -0.87
CA THR A 68 34.73 -17.38 -1.61
C THR A 68 34.71 -16.98 -3.09
N THR A 69 35.88 -16.70 -3.65
CA THR A 69 36.07 -16.37 -5.08
C THR A 69 36.15 -17.61 -5.98
N LEU A 70 36.02 -18.80 -5.42
CA LEU A 70 36.05 -20.04 -6.19
C LEU A 70 34.76 -20.20 -7.01
N THR A 71 34.91 -20.38 -8.31
CA THR A 71 33.83 -20.59 -9.28
C THR A 71 33.46 -22.06 -9.45
N ASP A 72 33.68 -22.86 -8.44
CA ASP A 72 33.48 -24.31 -8.50
C ASP A 72 32.01 -24.68 -8.27
N ASN A 73 31.47 -25.59 -9.08
CA ASN A 73 30.12 -26.14 -8.92
C ASN A 73 29.87 -26.72 -7.51
N SER A 74 30.91 -27.17 -6.84
CA SER A 74 30.87 -27.70 -5.47
C SER A 74 30.37 -26.67 -4.44
N ILE A 75 30.65 -25.37 -4.62
CA ILE A 75 30.17 -24.31 -3.74
C ILE A 75 28.65 -24.15 -3.88
N ALA A 76 28.13 -24.23 -5.10
CA ALA A 76 26.72 -24.18 -5.36
C ALA A 76 25.96 -25.36 -4.69
N GLU A 77 26.55 -26.57 -4.71
CA GLU A 77 25.98 -27.74 -4.04
C GLU A 77 25.95 -27.58 -2.52
N ILE A 78 27.01 -27.06 -1.91
CA ILE A 78 27.05 -26.80 -0.46
C ILE A 78 26.02 -25.73 -0.08
N MET A 79 25.94 -24.63 -0.84
CA MET A 79 24.95 -23.57 -0.59
C MET A 79 23.52 -24.11 -0.68
N LEU A 80 23.24 -24.90 -1.72
CA LEU A 80 21.93 -25.49 -1.91
C LEU A 80 21.58 -26.43 -0.75
N ALA A 81 22.49 -27.29 -0.31
CA ALA A 81 22.27 -28.18 0.83
C ALA A 81 22.05 -27.39 2.13
N ALA A 82 22.74 -26.27 2.33
CA ALA A 82 22.52 -25.40 3.46
C ALA A 82 21.14 -24.71 3.39
N TYR A 83 20.69 -24.25 2.22
CA TYR A 83 19.34 -23.71 2.04
C TYR A 83 18.26 -24.76 2.23
N ASP A 84 18.42 -25.98 1.70
CA ASP A 84 17.50 -27.10 1.92
C ASP A 84 17.35 -27.40 3.41
N THR A 85 18.45 -27.45 4.15
CA THR A 85 18.46 -27.69 5.59
C THR A 85 17.75 -26.56 6.33
N ARG A 86 18.08 -25.30 6.05
CA ARG A 86 17.42 -24.14 6.65
C ARG A 86 15.91 -24.10 6.36
N ALA A 87 15.52 -24.42 5.13
CA ALA A 87 14.10 -24.48 4.74
C ALA A 87 13.33 -25.50 5.58
N ARG A 88 13.88 -26.70 5.79
CA ARG A 88 13.30 -27.72 6.67
C ARG A 88 13.24 -27.29 8.13
N LEU A 89 14.21 -26.50 8.57
CA LEU A 89 14.24 -25.90 9.90
C LEU A 89 13.27 -24.72 10.06
N GLY A 90 12.60 -24.31 8.99
CA GLY A 90 11.56 -23.29 9.02
C GLY A 90 12.01 -21.89 8.61
N ASP A 91 13.09 -21.76 7.84
CA ASP A 91 13.51 -20.49 7.24
C ASP A 91 12.83 -20.29 5.89
N PHE A 92 11.88 -19.36 5.84
CA PHE A 92 11.10 -19.08 4.64
C PHE A 92 11.95 -18.47 3.51
N ARG A 93 12.91 -17.61 3.84
CA ARG A 93 13.83 -17.04 2.85
C ARG A 93 14.66 -18.13 2.16
N ALA A 94 15.23 -19.03 2.95
CA ALA A 94 15.98 -20.17 2.44
C ALA A 94 15.11 -21.08 1.58
N TYR A 95 13.87 -21.32 1.99
CA TYR A 95 12.88 -22.07 1.21
C TYR A 95 12.66 -21.45 -0.18
N CYS A 96 12.39 -20.14 -0.26
CA CYS A 96 12.18 -19.48 -1.55
C CYS A 96 13.37 -19.60 -2.49
N ILE A 97 14.59 -19.50 -1.97
CA ILE A 97 15.84 -19.66 -2.76
C ILE A 97 15.98 -21.11 -3.23
N ALA A 98 15.84 -22.06 -2.30
CA ALA A 98 16.00 -23.49 -2.61
C ALA A 98 14.93 -23.99 -3.57
N LEU A 99 13.70 -23.52 -3.43
CA LEU A 99 12.56 -23.94 -4.24
C LEU A 99 12.78 -23.68 -5.74
N GLU A 100 13.35 -22.52 -6.09
CA GLU A 100 13.56 -22.10 -7.47
C GLU A 100 15.01 -22.30 -7.97
N TRP A 101 15.86 -23.01 -7.23
CA TRP A 101 17.28 -23.13 -7.51
C TRP A 101 17.58 -23.63 -8.94
N ASN A 102 16.81 -24.60 -9.42
CA ASN A 102 16.99 -25.18 -10.76
C ASN A 102 16.40 -24.34 -11.89
N ARG A 103 15.62 -23.29 -11.56
CA ARG A 103 15.00 -22.43 -12.56
C ARG A 103 15.99 -21.41 -13.10
N PRO A 104 16.03 -21.17 -14.41
CA PRO A 104 16.83 -20.07 -14.95
C PRO A 104 16.32 -18.73 -14.39
N ILE A 105 17.22 -17.77 -14.21
CA ILE A 105 16.94 -16.48 -13.53
C ILE A 105 15.74 -15.72 -14.15
N GLU A 106 15.55 -15.87 -15.47
CA GLU A 106 14.45 -15.24 -16.20
C GLU A 106 13.08 -15.77 -15.79
N LYS A 107 13.03 -17.01 -15.29
CA LYS A 107 11.81 -17.68 -14.81
C LYS A 107 11.64 -17.63 -13.30
N GLN A 108 12.69 -17.26 -12.57
CA GLN A 108 12.60 -17.16 -11.10
C GLN A 108 11.72 -16.00 -10.68
N PHE A 109 10.94 -16.26 -9.65
CA PHE A 109 10.11 -15.25 -9.01
C PHE A 109 10.84 -14.50 -7.89
N PHE A 110 11.50 -15.25 -6.99
CA PHE A 110 12.01 -14.71 -5.73
C PHE A 110 13.27 -13.86 -5.89
N LEU A 111 14.33 -14.37 -6.52
CA LEU A 111 15.62 -13.66 -6.57
C LEU A 111 15.52 -12.27 -7.21
N PRO A 112 14.81 -12.06 -8.34
CA PRO A 112 14.68 -10.72 -8.91
C PRO A 112 13.96 -9.72 -7.97
N ARG A 113 13.10 -10.19 -7.09
CA ARG A 113 12.31 -9.37 -6.16
C ARG A 113 12.91 -9.25 -4.76
N LYS A 114 13.86 -10.09 -4.44
CA LYS A 114 14.43 -10.26 -3.09
C LYS A 114 14.77 -8.93 -2.43
N ARG A 115 15.52 -8.07 -3.13
CA ARG A 115 15.95 -6.76 -2.61
C ARG A 115 14.78 -5.90 -2.14
N ILE A 116 13.71 -5.84 -2.93
CA ILE A 116 12.51 -5.04 -2.62
C ILE A 116 11.70 -5.70 -1.49
N LEU A 117 11.52 -7.02 -1.55
CA LEU A 117 10.79 -7.77 -0.52
C LEU A 117 11.47 -7.68 0.85
N GLU A 118 12.80 -7.71 0.89
CA GLU A 118 13.59 -7.52 2.12
C GLU A 118 13.53 -6.06 2.60
N LYS A 119 13.67 -5.08 1.70
CA LYS A 119 13.60 -3.63 2.01
C LYS A 119 12.31 -3.27 2.74
N HIS A 120 11.18 -3.83 2.30
CA HIS A 120 9.87 -3.55 2.88
C HIS A 120 9.48 -4.52 4.02
N GLY A 121 10.39 -5.39 4.46
CA GLY A 121 10.16 -6.30 5.57
C GLY A 121 9.15 -7.41 5.30
N LEU A 122 8.80 -7.67 4.02
CA LEU A 122 7.80 -8.67 3.65
C LEU A 122 8.26 -10.09 4.01
N ILE A 123 9.51 -10.44 3.74
CA ILE A 123 10.07 -11.76 4.06
C ILE A 123 10.07 -12.00 5.58
N GLN A 124 10.46 -10.98 6.35
CA GLN A 124 10.45 -11.06 7.82
C GLN A 124 9.04 -11.20 8.37
N ALA A 125 8.04 -10.55 7.75
CA ALA A 125 6.65 -10.67 8.18
C ALA A 125 6.10 -12.10 7.95
N PHE A 126 6.39 -12.72 6.82
CA PHE A 126 6.07 -14.13 6.60
C PHE A 126 6.78 -15.04 7.59
N GLN A 127 8.07 -14.78 7.88
CA GLN A 127 8.82 -15.53 8.89
C GLN A 127 8.18 -15.40 10.27
N ASP A 128 7.84 -14.18 10.70
CA ASP A 128 7.21 -13.92 11.99
C ASP A 128 5.82 -14.58 12.11
N LEU A 129 5.06 -14.65 11.01
CA LEU A 129 3.80 -15.39 10.96
C LEU A 129 4.04 -16.90 11.08
N SER A 130 5.10 -17.43 10.45
CA SER A 130 5.49 -18.84 10.54
C SER A 130 6.01 -19.23 11.92
N ASP A 131 6.64 -18.30 12.62
CA ASP A 131 7.21 -18.48 13.96
C ASP A 131 6.20 -18.26 15.09
N ASP A 132 4.91 -18.15 14.78
CA ASP A 132 3.83 -17.88 15.75
C ASP A 132 3.96 -16.54 16.51
N LYS A 133 4.75 -15.58 15.98
CA LYS A 133 4.86 -14.24 16.54
C LYS A 133 3.67 -13.35 16.16
N LEU A 134 2.97 -13.69 15.07
CA LEU A 134 1.80 -12.97 14.57
C LEU A 134 0.58 -13.88 14.55
N ASP A 135 -0.59 -13.32 14.86
CA ASP A 135 -1.90 -13.94 14.69
C ASP A 135 -2.57 -13.46 13.39
N PHE A 136 -2.20 -12.26 12.93
CA PHE A 136 -2.75 -11.65 11.73
C PHE A 136 -1.66 -10.89 10.96
N LEU A 137 -1.49 -11.23 9.70
CA LEU A 137 -0.63 -10.51 8.76
C LEU A 137 -1.48 -10.02 7.59
N CYS A 138 -1.45 -8.72 7.33
CA CYS A 138 -2.06 -8.12 6.16
C CYS A 138 -1.02 -7.44 5.27
N LEU A 139 -1.06 -7.76 3.98
CA LEU A 139 -0.21 -7.19 2.95
C LEU A 139 -1.08 -6.42 1.94
N ASN A 140 -1.05 -5.09 2.01
CA ASN A 140 -1.69 -4.21 1.04
C ASN A 140 -0.64 -3.81 -0.02
N LEU A 141 -0.82 -4.29 -1.23
CA LEU A 141 0.18 -4.16 -2.29
C LEU A 141 -0.51 -3.91 -3.64
N PRO A 142 0.12 -3.16 -4.56
CA PRO A 142 -0.42 -2.95 -5.90
C PRO A 142 -0.69 -4.27 -6.65
N PRO A 143 -1.59 -4.26 -7.64
CA PRO A 143 -1.81 -5.44 -8.48
C PRO A 143 -0.55 -5.79 -9.30
N ARG A 144 -0.42 -7.07 -9.67
CA ARG A 144 0.62 -7.64 -10.55
C ARG A 144 2.06 -7.60 -10.05
N ILE A 145 2.31 -7.17 -8.82
CA ILE A 145 3.68 -7.17 -8.25
C ILE A 145 4.15 -8.57 -7.80
N GLY A 146 3.26 -9.56 -7.81
CA GLY A 146 3.54 -10.96 -7.44
C GLY A 146 3.13 -11.34 -6.02
N LYS A 147 2.23 -10.59 -5.41
CA LYS A 147 1.73 -10.85 -4.04
C LYS A 147 1.17 -12.27 -3.86
N SER A 148 0.30 -12.73 -4.77
CA SER A 148 -0.29 -14.07 -4.70
C SER A 148 0.77 -15.17 -4.87
N THR A 149 1.70 -15.03 -5.81
CA THR A 149 2.80 -16.01 -6.01
C THR A 149 3.66 -16.16 -4.75
N MET A 150 4.01 -15.04 -4.08
CA MET A 150 4.73 -15.08 -2.81
C MET A 150 3.94 -15.82 -1.73
N SER A 151 2.63 -15.57 -1.68
CA SER A 151 1.75 -16.25 -0.74
C SER A 151 1.67 -17.76 -1.05
N LEU A 152 1.59 -18.16 -2.32
CA LEU A 152 1.59 -19.58 -2.68
C LEU A 152 2.90 -20.28 -2.29
N PHE A 153 4.05 -19.60 -2.41
CA PHE A 153 5.30 -20.13 -1.86
C PHE A 153 5.22 -20.31 -0.34
N PHE A 154 4.60 -19.35 0.36
CA PHE A 154 4.40 -19.46 1.80
C PHE A 154 3.44 -20.60 2.17
N LEU A 155 2.35 -20.80 1.43
CA LEU A 155 1.41 -21.89 1.66
C LEU A 155 2.09 -23.26 1.46
N THR A 156 2.88 -23.43 0.41
CA THR A 156 3.63 -24.68 0.17
C THR A 156 4.72 -24.90 1.21
N PHE A 157 5.38 -23.86 1.66
CA PHE A 157 6.31 -23.91 2.79
C PHE A 157 5.64 -24.39 4.07
N ARG A 158 4.52 -23.79 4.44
CA ARG A 158 3.75 -24.19 5.63
C ARG A 158 3.19 -25.61 5.53
N ALA A 159 2.73 -26.01 4.33
CA ALA A 159 2.27 -27.37 4.08
C ALA A 159 3.41 -28.40 4.18
N GLY A 160 4.64 -28.02 3.77
CA GLY A 160 5.83 -28.85 3.92
C GLY A 160 6.29 -29.02 5.36
N LEU A 161 6.21 -27.96 6.18
CA LEU A 161 6.58 -28.01 7.59
C LEU A 161 5.54 -28.76 8.48
N TYR A 162 4.26 -28.60 8.17
CA TYR A 162 3.16 -29.12 8.98
C TYR A 162 2.12 -29.84 8.08
N PRO A 163 2.52 -30.93 7.41
CA PRO A 163 1.66 -31.60 6.45
C PRO A 163 0.39 -32.19 7.06
N GLU A 164 0.37 -32.41 8.37
CA GLU A 164 -0.80 -32.92 9.11
C GLU A 164 -1.88 -31.87 9.38
N LEU A 165 -1.54 -30.58 9.30
CA LEU A 165 -2.45 -29.47 9.54
C LEU A 165 -3.07 -28.95 8.24
N ALA A 166 -4.27 -28.37 8.34
CA ALA A 166 -5.06 -27.89 7.21
C ALA A 166 -4.84 -26.39 6.95
N ILE A 167 -4.65 -26.04 5.68
CA ILE A 167 -4.64 -24.67 5.17
C ILE A 167 -5.94 -24.45 4.39
N LEU A 168 -6.70 -23.41 4.78
CA LEU A 168 -7.87 -22.94 4.04
C LEU A 168 -7.55 -21.65 3.33
N GLY A 169 -7.59 -21.65 2.00
CA GLY A 169 -7.41 -20.48 1.16
C GLY A 169 -8.74 -19.97 0.60
N ASN A 170 -8.95 -18.64 0.65
CA ASN A 170 -10.16 -18.00 0.15
C ASN A 170 -9.81 -16.89 -0.85
N GLY A 171 -10.68 -16.71 -1.83
CA GLY A 171 -10.60 -15.63 -2.81
C GLY A 171 -11.99 -15.19 -3.26
N HIS A 172 -12.07 -14.09 -3.98
CA HIS A 172 -13.36 -13.53 -4.43
C HIS A 172 -14.13 -14.42 -5.40
N SER A 173 -13.51 -15.39 -6.09
CA SER A 173 -14.15 -16.21 -7.10
C SER A 173 -13.57 -17.62 -7.19
N THR A 174 -14.37 -18.54 -7.71
CA THR A 174 -13.94 -19.92 -7.96
C THR A 174 -12.81 -20.00 -9.00
N SER A 175 -12.80 -19.12 -10.01
CA SER A 175 -11.70 -19.07 -10.99
C SER A 175 -10.37 -18.68 -10.36
N LEU A 176 -10.37 -17.73 -9.42
CA LEU A 176 -9.16 -17.33 -8.67
C LEU A 176 -8.67 -18.49 -7.80
N THR A 177 -9.54 -19.11 -7.03
CA THR A 177 -9.16 -20.22 -6.13
C THR A 177 -8.73 -21.47 -6.90
N GLN A 178 -9.29 -21.70 -8.10
CA GLN A 178 -8.83 -22.75 -9.01
C GLN A 178 -7.41 -22.46 -9.54
N SER A 179 -7.08 -21.19 -9.80
CA SER A 179 -5.71 -20.83 -10.20
C SER A 179 -4.69 -21.13 -9.09
N PHE A 180 -5.04 -20.87 -7.82
CA PHE A 180 -4.19 -21.23 -6.68
C PHE A 180 -3.93 -22.74 -6.60
N TYR A 181 -4.99 -23.53 -6.75
CA TYR A 181 -4.86 -24.99 -6.80
C TYR A 181 -3.91 -25.44 -7.92
N ASN A 182 -4.06 -24.88 -9.14
CA ASN A 182 -3.23 -25.25 -10.27
C ASN A 182 -1.76 -24.85 -10.06
N GLU A 183 -1.50 -23.63 -9.58
CA GLU A 183 -0.14 -23.16 -9.32
C GLU A 183 0.54 -23.96 -8.20
N ILE A 184 -0.17 -24.23 -7.09
CA ILE A 184 0.36 -25.07 -6.02
C ILE A 184 0.62 -26.49 -6.51
N THR A 185 -0.31 -27.08 -7.30
CA THR A 185 -0.07 -28.40 -7.90
C THR A 185 1.20 -28.40 -8.74
N ASN A 186 1.42 -27.34 -9.52
CA ASN A 186 2.64 -27.19 -10.31
C ASN A 186 3.89 -27.09 -9.42
N ILE A 187 3.86 -26.30 -8.34
CA ILE A 187 4.99 -26.20 -7.40
C ILE A 187 5.32 -27.55 -6.77
N LEU A 188 4.29 -28.34 -6.43
CA LEU A 188 4.44 -29.64 -5.77
C LEU A 188 4.91 -30.77 -6.69
N THR A 189 4.67 -30.64 -8.01
CA THR A 189 4.89 -31.78 -8.95
C THR A 189 5.87 -31.50 -10.08
N SER A 190 6.16 -30.24 -10.38
CA SER A 190 7.08 -29.88 -11.46
C SER A 190 8.54 -30.06 -11.07
N GLU A 191 9.33 -30.61 -11.97
CA GLU A 191 10.79 -30.73 -11.81
C GLU A 191 11.53 -29.36 -11.80
N GLU A 192 10.87 -28.30 -12.26
CA GLU A 192 11.41 -26.94 -12.19
C GLU A 192 11.48 -26.43 -10.74
N TYR A 193 10.61 -26.94 -9.86
CA TYR A 193 10.60 -26.63 -8.43
C TYR A 193 11.14 -27.79 -7.61
N ARG A 194 11.80 -27.48 -6.49
CA ARG A 194 12.49 -28.47 -5.67
C ARG A 194 11.73 -28.84 -4.39
N PHE A 195 10.39 -28.74 -4.39
CA PHE A 195 9.61 -29.02 -3.19
C PHE A 195 9.90 -30.42 -2.58
N ASN A 196 9.89 -31.47 -3.42
CA ASN A 196 10.12 -32.84 -2.95
C ASN A 196 11.59 -33.12 -2.51
N GLN A 197 12.55 -32.33 -2.98
CA GLN A 197 13.93 -32.37 -2.50
C GLN A 197 14.09 -31.65 -1.16
N ILE A 198 13.35 -30.56 -0.95
CA ILE A 198 13.35 -29.83 0.31
C ILE A 198 12.60 -30.64 1.37
N PHE A 199 11.45 -31.21 1.05
CA PHE A 199 10.63 -32.02 1.94
C PHE A 199 10.49 -33.46 1.41
N PRO A 200 11.51 -34.30 1.55
CA PRO A 200 11.48 -35.66 1.02
C PRO A 200 10.40 -36.50 1.69
N GLY A 201 9.71 -37.30 0.89
CA GLY A 201 8.62 -38.16 1.36
C GLY A 201 7.25 -37.46 1.46
N LEU A 202 7.14 -36.17 1.15
CA LEU A 202 5.87 -35.46 1.09
C LEU A 202 5.35 -35.35 -0.35
N GLU A 203 4.86 -36.48 -0.86
CA GLU A 203 4.20 -36.52 -2.17
C GLU A 203 2.68 -36.25 -2.03
N ILE A 204 2.05 -35.91 -3.15
CA ILE A 204 0.59 -35.77 -3.22
C ILE A 204 -0.03 -37.17 -3.06
N ALA A 205 -0.67 -37.41 -1.91
CA ALA A 205 -1.39 -38.66 -1.67
C ALA A 205 -2.74 -38.71 -2.41
N LYS A 206 -3.45 -37.57 -2.42
CA LYS A 206 -4.73 -37.43 -3.12
C LYS A 206 -5.00 -35.95 -3.46
N LYS A 207 -5.71 -35.69 -4.54
CA LYS A 207 -6.14 -34.33 -4.93
C LYS A 207 -7.44 -34.35 -5.71
N SER A 208 -8.14 -33.23 -5.71
CA SER A 208 -9.32 -32.98 -6.53
C SER A 208 -9.26 -31.60 -7.16
N ALA A 209 -9.23 -31.57 -8.49
CA ALA A 209 -9.29 -30.31 -9.23
C ALA A 209 -10.70 -29.69 -9.16
N GLU A 210 -11.75 -30.51 -9.17
CA GLU A 210 -13.15 -30.05 -9.08
C GLU A 210 -13.41 -29.29 -7.78
N TYR A 211 -12.87 -29.82 -6.68
CA TYR A 211 -13.06 -29.23 -5.35
C TYR A 211 -11.85 -28.47 -4.82
N SER A 212 -10.83 -28.25 -5.67
CA SER A 212 -9.62 -27.46 -5.38
C SER A 212 -8.97 -27.79 -4.04
N TRP A 213 -8.65 -29.08 -3.80
CA TRP A 213 -7.95 -29.52 -2.58
C TRP A 213 -6.83 -30.54 -2.89
N ILE A 214 -5.85 -30.60 -1.99
CA ILE A 214 -4.66 -31.46 -2.05
C ILE A 214 -4.35 -32.02 -0.67
N ASP A 215 -4.07 -33.33 -0.60
CA ASP A 215 -3.51 -34.01 0.58
C ASP A 215 -2.06 -34.39 0.32
N LEU A 216 -1.19 -34.05 1.27
CA LEU A 216 0.22 -34.41 1.27
C LEU A 216 0.47 -35.57 2.25
N GLY A 217 1.32 -36.53 1.83
CA GLY A 217 1.76 -37.67 2.62
C GLY A 217 0.70 -38.76 2.83
N LYS A 218 -0.52 -38.39 3.24
CA LYS A 218 -1.64 -39.32 3.43
C LYS A 218 -3.00 -38.63 3.24
N GLU A 219 -4.02 -39.41 2.89
CA GLU A 219 -5.41 -38.90 2.83
C GLU A 219 -5.90 -38.49 4.22
N LYS A 220 -6.66 -37.37 4.29
CA LYS A 220 -7.16 -36.76 5.52
C LYS A 220 -8.62 -36.38 5.42
N ARG A 221 -9.26 -36.24 6.58
CA ARG A 221 -10.61 -35.71 6.69
C ARG A 221 -10.67 -34.22 6.30
N PHE A 222 -9.73 -33.42 6.82
CA PHE A 222 -9.54 -32.02 6.42
C PHE A 222 -8.22 -31.94 5.64
N HIS A 223 -8.33 -31.46 4.41
CA HIS A 223 -7.24 -31.51 3.45
C HIS A 223 -6.07 -30.61 3.81
N THR A 224 -4.85 -31.01 3.46
CA THR A 224 -3.63 -30.21 3.73
C THR A 224 -3.76 -28.81 3.13
N LEU A 225 -4.32 -28.71 1.92
CA LEU A 225 -4.59 -27.44 1.21
C LEU A 225 -5.98 -27.53 0.60
N MET A 226 -6.84 -26.58 0.89
CA MET A 226 -8.17 -26.44 0.29
C MET A 226 -8.41 -24.99 -0.09
N PHE A 227 -8.97 -24.77 -1.30
CA PHE A 227 -9.27 -23.43 -1.81
C PHE A 227 -10.75 -23.30 -2.11
N ARG A 228 -11.37 -22.20 -1.63
CA ARG A 228 -12.80 -21.91 -1.82
C ARG A 228 -13.01 -20.43 -2.11
N SER A 229 -13.96 -20.13 -3.00
CA SER A 229 -14.44 -18.75 -3.09
C SER A 229 -15.20 -18.37 -1.82
N VAL A 230 -15.18 -17.08 -1.49
CA VAL A 230 -15.88 -16.56 -0.30
C VAL A 230 -17.38 -16.88 -0.31
N ASP A 231 -18.00 -16.94 -1.51
CA ASP A 231 -19.40 -17.35 -1.68
C ASP A 231 -19.57 -18.88 -1.77
N GLY A 232 -18.48 -19.65 -1.80
CA GLY A 232 -18.49 -21.12 -1.84
C GLY A 232 -18.72 -21.70 -0.46
N GLY A 233 -19.69 -22.64 -0.33
CA GLY A 233 -19.97 -23.30 0.94
C GLY A 233 -18.74 -24.02 1.52
N THR A 234 -18.35 -23.66 2.74
CA THR A 234 -17.24 -24.27 3.50
C THR A 234 -17.73 -25.11 4.68
N THR A 235 -19.01 -25.07 4.99
CA THR A 235 -19.60 -25.68 6.18
C THR A 235 -19.43 -27.20 6.20
N GLY A 236 -18.76 -27.72 7.23
CA GLY A 236 -18.52 -29.16 7.42
C GLY A 236 -17.45 -29.78 6.51
N LEU A 237 -16.89 -29.03 5.55
CA LEU A 237 -15.93 -29.51 4.55
C LEU A 237 -14.51 -28.98 4.76
N ALA A 238 -14.35 -27.84 5.42
CA ALA A 238 -13.08 -27.15 5.56
C ALA A 238 -12.72 -26.89 7.03
N GLU A 239 -11.42 -26.90 7.29
CA GLU A 239 -10.78 -26.51 8.55
C GLU A 239 -9.55 -25.66 8.26
N ALA A 240 -9.24 -24.71 9.15
CA ALA A 240 -7.99 -23.98 9.16
C ALA A 240 -7.30 -24.21 10.51
N SER A 241 -6.34 -25.13 10.52
CA SER A 241 -5.50 -25.46 11.68
C SER A 241 -4.04 -25.02 11.49
N ASN A 242 -3.58 -24.91 10.26
CA ASN A 242 -2.25 -24.40 9.90
C ASN A 242 -2.28 -22.90 9.61
N LEU A 243 -3.12 -22.49 8.67
CA LEU A 243 -3.25 -21.11 8.20
C LEU A 243 -4.62 -20.85 7.56
N LEU A 244 -5.22 -19.70 7.85
CA LEU A 244 -6.31 -19.13 7.07
C LEU A 244 -5.72 -18.10 6.09
N TYR A 245 -5.87 -18.33 4.80
CA TYR A 245 -5.39 -17.46 3.74
C TYR A 245 -6.54 -16.78 3.02
N CYS A 246 -6.44 -15.47 2.80
CA CYS A 246 -7.39 -14.67 2.04
C CYS A 246 -6.67 -13.82 1.00
N ASP A 247 -7.06 -13.93 -0.28
CA ASP A 247 -6.49 -13.16 -1.38
C ASP A 247 -7.59 -12.38 -2.11
N ASP A 248 -7.45 -11.07 -2.18
CA ASP A 248 -8.32 -10.15 -2.91
C ASP A 248 -9.81 -10.51 -2.74
N LEU A 249 -10.36 -10.41 -1.52
CA LEU A 249 -11.76 -10.77 -1.23
C LEU A 249 -12.76 -9.86 -1.95
N VAL A 250 -12.39 -8.62 -2.27
CA VAL A 250 -13.16 -7.69 -3.10
C VAL A 250 -12.72 -7.81 -4.54
N LYS A 251 -13.64 -8.16 -5.42
CA LYS A 251 -13.35 -8.52 -6.81
C LYS A 251 -13.00 -7.32 -7.69
N ASP A 252 -13.81 -6.28 -7.60
CA ASP A 252 -13.81 -5.17 -8.55
C ASP A 252 -14.38 -3.88 -7.94
N VAL A 253 -14.29 -2.80 -8.72
CA VAL A 253 -14.78 -1.48 -8.33
C VAL A 253 -16.30 -1.45 -8.10
N GLU A 254 -17.07 -2.26 -8.84
CA GLU A 254 -18.52 -2.34 -8.68
C GLU A 254 -18.88 -2.90 -7.30
N THR A 255 -18.19 -3.96 -6.87
CA THR A 255 -18.33 -4.54 -5.53
C THR A 255 -17.87 -3.55 -4.46
N ALA A 256 -16.75 -2.87 -4.67
CA ALA A 256 -16.19 -1.90 -3.74
C ALA A 256 -17.09 -0.67 -3.52
N ASN A 257 -17.85 -0.27 -4.54
CA ASN A 257 -18.78 0.86 -4.48
C ASN A 257 -20.18 0.48 -3.94
N ASN A 258 -20.44 -0.79 -3.65
CA ASN A 258 -21.73 -1.25 -3.16
C ASN A 258 -21.66 -1.60 -1.67
N PRO A 259 -22.16 -0.73 -0.75
CA PRO A 259 -22.08 -0.94 0.69
C PRO A 259 -22.77 -2.23 1.14
N GLU A 260 -23.89 -2.61 0.52
CA GLU A 260 -24.63 -3.83 0.89
C GLU A 260 -23.84 -5.09 0.54
N ARG A 261 -23.15 -5.10 -0.63
CA ARG A 261 -22.27 -6.20 -1.02
C ARG A 261 -21.08 -6.32 -0.08
N LEU A 262 -20.45 -5.21 0.31
CA LEU A 262 -19.33 -5.21 1.27
C LEU A 262 -19.78 -5.69 2.65
N GLU A 263 -20.96 -5.28 3.12
CA GLU A 263 -21.53 -5.73 4.39
C GLU A 263 -21.82 -7.23 4.37
N LYS A 264 -22.44 -7.73 3.30
CA LYS A 264 -22.68 -9.17 3.11
C LYS A 264 -21.37 -9.95 3.09
N LEU A 265 -20.34 -9.44 2.41
CA LEU A 265 -19.03 -10.08 2.32
C LEU A 265 -18.38 -10.18 3.71
N PHE A 266 -18.42 -9.08 4.47
CA PHE A 266 -17.90 -9.04 5.84
C PHE A 266 -18.65 -10.00 6.76
N TYR A 267 -19.97 -10.05 6.66
CA TYR A 267 -20.80 -10.99 7.41
C TYR A 267 -20.46 -12.45 7.05
N THR A 268 -20.36 -12.78 5.76
CA THR A 268 -19.97 -14.12 5.30
C THR A 268 -18.59 -14.51 5.84
N TYR A 269 -17.64 -13.58 5.79
CA TYR A 269 -16.31 -13.81 6.33
C TYR A 269 -16.36 -14.12 7.83
N THR A 270 -17.00 -13.26 8.62
CA THR A 270 -17.01 -13.38 10.08
C THR A 270 -17.85 -14.54 10.59
N SER A 271 -18.97 -14.88 9.92
CA SER A 271 -19.90 -15.93 10.36
C SER A 271 -19.63 -17.31 9.77
N THR A 272 -18.82 -17.40 8.71
CA THR A 272 -18.63 -18.68 8.01
C THR A 272 -17.15 -19.06 7.86
N ILE A 273 -16.32 -18.13 7.41
CA ILE A 273 -14.90 -18.43 7.14
C ILE A 273 -14.11 -18.49 8.45
N GLN A 274 -14.31 -17.51 9.33
CA GLN A 274 -13.62 -17.51 10.65
C GLN A 274 -13.99 -18.70 11.52
N ASP A 275 -15.22 -19.22 11.42
CA ASP A 275 -15.64 -20.42 12.14
C ASP A 275 -14.88 -21.69 11.74
N ARG A 276 -14.10 -21.65 10.66
CA ARG A 276 -13.24 -22.77 10.24
C ARG A 276 -11.91 -22.81 10.99
N LYS A 277 -11.54 -21.74 11.69
CA LYS A 277 -10.31 -21.69 12.46
C LYS A 277 -10.43 -22.53 13.73
N VAL A 278 -9.42 -23.35 13.96
CA VAL A 278 -9.30 -24.09 15.21
C VAL A 278 -8.20 -23.50 16.08
N GLN A 279 -8.31 -23.70 17.38
CA GLN A 279 -7.23 -23.35 18.30
C GLN A 279 -6.12 -24.40 18.23
N ARG A 280 -4.88 -23.94 18.29
CA ARG A 280 -3.70 -24.80 18.35
C ARG A 280 -2.79 -24.37 19.50
N LEU A 281 -2.05 -25.33 20.01
CA LEU A 281 -1.00 -25.07 20.99
C LEU A 281 0.22 -24.49 20.26
N CYS A 282 0.59 -23.26 20.58
CA CYS A 282 1.77 -22.60 20.03
C CYS A 282 3.05 -23.02 20.80
N LYS A 283 4.24 -22.71 20.21
CA LYS A 283 5.54 -23.07 20.79
C LYS A 283 5.78 -22.52 22.20
N ASP A 284 5.15 -21.41 22.55
CA ASP A 284 5.18 -20.81 23.89
C ASP A 284 4.23 -21.44 24.90
N GLY A 285 3.57 -22.55 24.54
CA GLY A 285 2.63 -23.26 25.41
C GLY A 285 1.25 -22.60 25.52
N VAL A 286 0.96 -21.56 24.74
CA VAL A 286 -0.32 -20.86 24.78
C VAL A 286 -1.21 -21.34 23.63
N TYR A 287 -2.49 -21.61 23.93
CA TYR A 287 -3.48 -21.90 22.90
C TYR A 287 -3.91 -20.62 22.18
N ARG A 288 -3.77 -20.58 20.85
CA ARG A 288 -4.19 -19.47 19.99
C ARG A 288 -5.01 -19.99 18.81
N PRO A 289 -5.91 -19.17 18.25
CA PRO A 289 -6.55 -19.50 16.99
C PRO A 289 -5.52 -19.61 15.87
N CYS A 290 -5.86 -20.37 14.84
CA CYS A 290 -5.07 -20.46 13.62
C CYS A 290 -4.75 -19.05 13.09
N PRO A 291 -3.49 -18.75 12.70
CA PRO A 291 -3.13 -17.44 12.18
C PRO A 291 -3.78 -17.14 10.82
N GLU A 292 -3.87 -15.86 10.50
CA GLU A 292 -4.45 -15.37 9.26
C GLU A 292 -3.41 -14.62 8.42
N LEU A 293 -3.41 -14.91 7.12
CA LEU A 293 -2.69 -14.15 6.10
C LEU A 293 -3.69 -13.53 5.14
N HIS A 294 -3.76 -12.22 5.12
CA HIS A 294 -4.53 -11.47 4.14
C HIS A 294 -3.60 -10.78 3.15
N VAL A 295 -3.85 -11.01 1.88
CA VAL A 295 -3.15 -10.33 0.78
C VAL A 295 -4.18 -9.58 -0.04
N ASN A 296 -4.02 -8.28 -0.16
CA ASN A 296 -5.09 -7.43 -0.62
C ASN A 296 -4.59 -6.35 -1.57
N THR A 297 -5.41 -6.06 -2.59
CA THR A 297 -5.41 -4.78 -3.27
C THR A 297 -6.53 -3.96 -2.65
N PRO A 298 -6.25 -2.89 -1.92
CA PRO A 298 -7.30 -2.10 -1.28
C PRO A 298 -8.18 -1.42 -2.34
N TRP A 299 -9.50 -1.38 -2.10
CA TRP A 299 -10.47 -0.72 -2.94
C TRP A 299 -11.28 0.33 -2.19
N SER A 300 -11.63 0.03 -0.94
CA SER A 300 -12.51 0.84 -0.10
C SER A 300 -12.10 0.73 1.36
N ILE A 301 -12.35 1.77 2.15
CA ILE A 301 -12.17 1.70 3.61
C ILE A 301 -13.10 0.65 4.26
N ASN A 302 -14.20 0.32 3.57
CA ASN A 302 -15.19 -0.66 4.02
C ASN A 302 -14.91 -2.08 3.53
N ASP A 303 -13.77 -2.33 2.87
CA ASP A 303 -13.31 -3.67 2.52
C ASP A 303 -13.24 -4.56 3.75
N VAL A 304 -13.50 -5.86 3.57
CA VAL A 304 -13.37 -6.85 4.65
C VAL A 304 -12.03 -6.72 5.36
N THR A 305 -10.94 -6.65 4.59
CA THR A 305 -9.58 -6.55 5.13
C THR A 305 -9.36 -5.27 5.92
N ASN A 306 -9.81 -4.11 5.43
CA ASN A 306 -9.68 -2.84 6.16
C ASN A 306 -10.51 -2.81 7.45
N ARG A 307 -11.69 -3.43 7.44
CA ARG A 307 -12.51 -3.59 8.65
C ARG A 307 -11.84 -4.52 9.68
N LEU A 308 -11.20 -5.60 9.22
CA LEU A 308 -10.43 -6.49 10.11
C LEU A 308 -9.18 -5.80 10.68
N ILE A 309 -8.49 -4.99 9.88
CA ILE A 309 -7.38 -4.15 10.34
C ILE A 309 -7.84 -3.21 11.47
N ALA A 310 -8.99 -2.56 11.30
CA ALA A 310 -9.56 -1.70 12.33
C ALA A 310 -9.95 -2.48 13.60
N LEU A 311 -10.51 -3.68 13.42
CA LEU A 311 -10.96 -4.53 14.54
C LEU A 311 -9.80 -5.15 15.32
N TYR A 312 -8.79 -5.69 14.63
CA TYR A 312 -7.71 -6.46 15.27
C TYR A 312 -6.50 -5.60 15.63
N GLY A 313 -6.29 -4.49 14.91
CA GLY A 313 -5.08 -3.67 15.03
C GLY A 313 -4.99 -2.86 16.31
N ASP A 314 -6.10 -2.64 17.03
CA ASP A 314 -6.17 -1.80 18.24
C ASP A 314 -5.37 -0.50 18.08
N ASN A 315 -5.62 0.23 17.01
CA ASN A 315 -4.88 1.45 16.64
C ASN A 315 -3.35 1.26 16.60
N GLY A 316 -2.89 0.10 16.14
CA GLY A 316 -1.47 -0.25 16.04
C GLY A 316 -0.83 -0.74 17.35
N ARG A 317 -1.61 -0.97 18.40
CA ARG A 317 -1.11 -1.43 19.71
C ARG A 317 -0.99 -2.94 19.85
N ASN A 318 -1.69 -3.71 19.00
CA ASN A 318 -1.62 -5.16 19.06
C ASN A 318 -0.32 -5.66 18.41
N PRO A 319 0.67 -6.16 19.19
CA PRO A 319 1.98 -6.57 18.66
C PRO A 319 1.89 -7.85 17.80
N ARG A 320 0.78 -8.59 17.89
CA ARG A 320 0.55 -9.82 17.13
C ARG A 320 -0.18 -9.58 15.80
N VAL A 321 -0.45 -8.32 15.49
CA VAL A 321 -1.05 -7.88 14.23
C VAL A 321 -0.01 -7.04 13.46
N ARG A 322 0.29 -7.43 12.23
CA ARG A 322 1.18 -6.67 11.35
C ARG A 322 0.48 -6.33 10.05
N ILE A 323 0.58 -5.07 9.69
CA ILE A 323 0.03 -4.54 8.44
C ILE A 323 1.19 -3.91 7.67
N ILE A 324 1.41 -4.35 6.45
CA ILE A 324 2.40 -3.78 5.56
C ILE A 324 1.67 -3.25 4.33
N SER A 325 1.72 -1.94 4.14
CA SER A 325 1.16 -1.26 2.97
C SER A 325 2.31 -0.60 2.21
N VAL A 326 2.56 -1.05 0.98
CA VAL A 326 3.65 -0.52 0.15
C VAL A 326 3.03 0.14 -1.09
N PRO A 327 3.07 1.48 -1.19
CA PRO A 327 2.59 2.19 -2.36
C PRO A 327 3.50 1.97 -3.57
N CYS A 328 3.00 2.26 -4.77
CA CYS A 328 3.78 2.11 -6.00
C CYS A 328 4.97 3.08 -6.08
N TYR A 329 4.89 4.24 -5.42
CA TYR A 329 5.97 5.21 -5.33
C TYR A 329 6.59 5.25 -3.94
N ASP A 330 7.90 5.44 -3.88
CA ASP A 330 8.62 5.76 -2.66
C ASP A 330 8.54 7.27 -2.33
N GLU A 331 9.19 7.68 -1.23
CA GLU A 331 9.22 9.08 -0.77
C GLU A 331 9.86 10.05 -1.79
N ASN A 332 10.70 9.53 -2.69
CA ASN A 332 11.35 10.31 -3.75
C ASN A 332 10.53 10.30 -5.06
N GLY A 333 9.38 9.63 -5.08
CA GLY A 333 8.55 9.45 -6.27
C GLY A 333 9.12 8.45 -7.27
N GLU A 334 10.06 7.59 -6.86
CA GLU A 334 10.56 6.48 -7.65
C GLU A 334 9.73 5.20 -7.41
N SER A 335 9.79 4.24 -8.33
CA SER A 335 9.02 3.00 -8.19
C SER A 335 9.54 2.14 -7.05
N ASN A 336 8.63 1.68 -6.19
CA ASN A 336 8.94 0.65 -5.19
C ASN A 336 9.01 -0.76 -5.77
N PHE A 337 8.62 -0.97 -7.04
CA PHE A 337 8.49 -2.30 -7.64
C PHE A 337 9.27 -2.47 -8.95
N GLU A 338 10.33 -1.71 -9.12
CA GLU A 338 11.32 -1.94 -10.15
C GLU A 338 12.32 -2.98 -9.64
N TYR A 339 12.20 -4.20 -10.17
CA TYR A 339 12.95 -5.35 -9.73
C TYR A 339 14.25 -5.52 -10.51
N ASP A 340 15.14 -6.34 -9.96
CA ASP A 340 16.38 -6.68 -10.64
C ASP A 340 16.11 -7.45 -11.95
N TYR A 341 17.08 -7.50 -12.84
CA TYR A 341 17.00 -8.15 -14.16
C TYR A 341 15.92 -7.57 -15.09
N GLY A 342 15.62 -6.28 -14.98
CA GLY A 342 14.65 -5.59 -15.83
C GLY A 342 13.21 -6.05 -15.62
N LYS A 343 12.89 -6.61 -14.45
CA LYS A 343 11.53 -7.03 -14.09
C LYS A 343 10.82 -5.98 -13.28
N GLY A 344 9.50 -6.15 -13.16
CA GLY A 344 8.66 -5.24 -12.39
C GLY A 344 8.19 -4.03 -13.19
N PHE A 345 7.90 -2.95 -12.47
CA PHE A 345 7.25 -1.76 -13.01
C PHE A 345 8.04 -0.52 -12.64
N ASN A 346 8.49 0.20 -13.63
CA ASN A 346 9.20 1.46 -13.45
C ASN A 346 8.22 2.62 -13.15
N LYS A 347 8.78 3.78 -12.83
CA LYS A 347 8.04 5.00 -12.55
C LYS A 347 7.11 5.42 -13.69
N ASP A 348 7.57 5.31 -14.94
CA ASP A 348 6.78 5.74 -16.10
C ASP A 348 5.55 4.87 -16.33
N TYR A 349 5.63 3.57 -16.05
CA TYR A 349 4.47 2.68 -16.07
C TYR A 349 3.39 3.13 -15.10
N TYR A 350 3.74 3.40 -13.84
CA TYR A 350 2.76 3.87 -12.85
C TYR A 350 2.21 5.26 -13.18
N ARG A 351 3.04 6.12 -13.76
CA ARG A 351 2.61 7.44 -14.24
C ARG A 351 1.54 7.33 -15.33
N GLN A 352 1.73 6.42 -16.31
CA GLN A 352 0.72 6.15 -17.34
C GLN A 352 -0.58 5.61 -16.74
N LEU A 353 -0.51 4.70 -15.77
CA LEU A 353 -1.70 4.21 -15.08
C LEU A 353 -2.42 5.32 -14.30
N GLN A 354 -1.68 6.18 -13.62
CA GLN A 354 -2.24 7.33 -12.90
C GLN A 354 -3.01 8.31 -13.81
N LEU A 355 -2.63 8.36 -15.09
CA LEU A 355 -3.31 9.15 -16.11
C LEU A 355 -4.62 8.55 -16.62
N ALA A 356 -4.65 7.22 -16.68
CA ALA A 356 -5.73 6.48 -17.31
C ALA A 356 -6.82 6.05 -16.32
N GLU A 357 -6.49 5.94 -15.04
CA GLU A 357 -7.39 5.40 -14.02
C GLU A 357 -8.05 6.52 -13.20
N ASP A 358 -9.27 6.28 -12.73
CA ASP A 358 -9.95 7.16 -11.77
C ASP A 358 -9.01 7.46 -10.58
N PRO A 359 -8.81 8.74 -10.19
CA PRO A 359 -7.86 9.11 -9.15
C PRO A 359 -8.11 8.43 -7.79
N VAL A 360 -9.38 8.14 -7.47
CA VAL A 360 -9.78 7.46 -6.23
C VAL A 360 -9.38 6.00 -6.28
N ILE A 361 -9.62 5.36 -7.42
CA ILE A 361 -9.24 3.96 -7.64
C ILE A 361 -7.72 3.85 -7.66
N PHE A 362 -7.02 4.75 -8.34
CA PHE A 362 -5.56 4.78 -8.33
C PHE A 362 -5.00 4.97 -6.91
N SER A 363 -5.58 5.90 -6.14
CA SER A 363 -5.18 6.15 -4.75
C SER A 363 -5.34 4.89 -3.89
N ALA A 364 -6.45 4.19 -4.00
CA ALA A 364 -6.69 2.95 -3.24
C ALA A 364 -5.72 1.84 -3.67
N LYS A 365 -5.67 1.52 -4.97
CA LYS A 365 -4.96 0.35 -5.52
C LYS A 365 -3.45 0.50 -5.60
N TYR A 366 -2.96 1.70 -5.84
CA TYR A 366 -1.53 1.96 -6.10
C TYR A 366 -0.85 2.82 -5.05
N LEU A 367 -1.57 3.73 -4.39
CA LEU A 367 -1.03 4.51 -3.27
C LEU A 367 -1.38 3.91 -1.90
N MET A 368 -2.14 2.84 -1.85
CA MET A 368 -2.61 2.18 -0.61
C MET A 368 -3.45 3.10 0.29
N GLN A 369 -4.09 4.11 -0.30
CA GLN A 369 -4.90 5.11 0.37
C GLN A 369 -6.36 4.95 -0.06
N CYS A 370 -7.12 4.16 0.73
CA CYS A 370 -8.56 4.07 0.53
C CYS A 370 -9.23 5.35 1.00
N ILE A 371 -10.06 5.90 0.12
CA ILE A 371 -10.76 7.13 0.36
C ILE A 371 -12.27 6.87 0.16
N GLU A 372 -13.13 7.33 1.10
CA GLU A 372 -14.58 7.19 0.93
C GLU A 372 -15.09 8.01 -0.25
N ARG A 373 -15.90 7.40 -1.11
CA ARG A 373 -16.63 8.14 -2.16
C ARG A 373 -17.83 8.89 -1.58
N ASP A 374 -18.50 8.32 -0.59
CA ASP A 374 -19.60 8.99 0.10
C ASP A 374 -19.09 10.17 0.94
N GLY A 375 -19.54 11.37 0.56
CA GLY A 375 -19.18 12.61 1.25
C GLY A 375 -18.02 13.39 0.63
N ARG A 376 -17.53 13.02 -0.59
CA ARG A 376 -16.61 13.86 -1.34
C ARG A 376 -17.35 14.73 -2.33
N PRO A 377 -17.29 16.01 -2.12
CA PRO A 377 -17.97 16.94 -2.99
C PRO A 377 -17.22 17.23 -4.30
N PHE A 378 -15.93 16.92 -4.43
CA PHE A 378 -15.07 17.41 -5.53
C PHE A 378 -14.44 16.28 -6.35
N THR A 379 -15.24 15.28 -6.73
CA THR A 379 -14.76 14.21 -7.62
C THR A 379 -14.55 14.71 -9.05
N ALA A 380 -13.62 14.12 -9.79
CA ALA A 380 -13.21 14.60 -11.11
C ALA A 380 -14.38 14.67 -12.12
N ASP A 381 -15.37 13.78 -11.99
CA ASP A 381 -16.61 13.78 -12.79
C ASP A 381 -17.57 14.92 -12.46
N GLN A 382 -17.36 15.61 -11.35
CA GLN A 382 -18.16 16.74 -10.90
C GLN A 382 -17.48 18.11 -11.13
N LEU A 383 -16.25 18.12 -11.61
CA LEU A 383 -15.48 19.34 -11.88
C LEU A 383 -15.50 19.69 -13.37
N ASN A 384 -15.45 20.98 -13.68
CA ASN A 384 -15.32 21.44 -15.06
C ASN A 384 -13.84 21.61 -15.43
N PHE A 385 -13.50 21.22 -16.66
CA PHE A 385 -12.13 21.30 -17.17
C PHE A 385 -12.06 22.14 -18.44
N PHE A 386 -10.92 22.82 -18.62
CA PHE A 386 -10.60 23.56 -19.83
C PHE A 386 -9.26 23.12 -20.43
N TYR A 387 -9.12 23.25 -21.75
CA TYR A 387 -7.89 22.92 -22.48
C TYR A 387 -7.07 24.17 -22.82
N GLU A 388 -7.74 25.26 -23.18
CA GLU A 388 -7.15 26.55 -23.49
C GLU A 388 -7.97 27.64 -22.81
N LEU A 389 -7.29 28.73 -22.44
CA LEU A 389 -7.98 29.94 -21.97
C LEU A 389 -8.78 30.56 -23.08
N PRO A 390 -9.85 31.33 -22.80
CA PRO A 390 -10.52 32.16 -23.78
C PRO A 390 -9.54 33.09 -24.51
N GLU A 391 -9.78 33.34 -25.80
CA GLU A 391 -8.93 34.25 -26.63
C GLU A 391 -8.97 35.71 -26.16
N GLU A 392 -10.00 36.07 -25.41
CA GLU A 392 -10.20 37.42 -24.88
C GLU A 392 -9.25 37.66 -23.68
N GLU A 393 -8.94 38.94 -23.44
CA GLU A 393 -8.19 39.32 -22.23
C GLU A 393 -9.06 39.09 -20.97
N PRO A 394 -8.52 38.51 -19.90
CA PRO A 394 -9.28 38.34 -18.67
C PRO A 394 -9.63 39.68 -18.03
N ASP A 395 -10.82 39.80 -17.47
CA ASP A 395 -11.24 40.99 -16.71
C ASP A 395 -10.28 41.29 -15.57
N ARG A 396 -9.75 40.25 -14.94
CA ARG A 396 -8.76 40.31 -13.87
C ARG A 396 -8.11 38.95 -13.62
N ILE A 397 -6.88 38.97 -13.08
CA ILE A 397 -6.16 37.79 -12.63
C ILE A 397 -5.98 37.92 -11.12
N VAL A 398 -6.38 36.87 -10.39
CA VAL A 398 -6.47 36.88 -8.92
C VAL A 398 -5.84 35.63 -8.33
N CYS A 399 -5.39 35.72 -7.07
CA CYS A 399 -5.00 34.54 -6.30
C CYS A 399 -5.39 34.69 -4.83
N TYR A 400 -5.45 33.58 -4.14
CA TYR A 400 -5.63 33.53 -2.69
C TYR A 400 -4.69 32.50 -2.08
N SER A 401 -4.11 32.82 -0.94
CA SER A 401 -3.11 32.01 -0.26
C SER A 401 -3.59 31.59 1.12
N ASP A 402 -3.65 30.30 1.34
CA ASP A 402 -3.67 29.71 2.68
C ASP A 402 -2.20 29.51 3.11
N VAL A 403 -1.79 30.21 4.18
CA VAL A 403 -0.41 30.24 4.64
C VAL A 403 -0.21 29.15 5.68
N ALA A 404 0.46 28.05 5.29
CA ALA A 404 0.81 26.99 6.21
C ALA A 404 1.99 27.42 7.12
N HIS A 405 1.85 27.22 8.43
CA HIS A 405 2.91 27.48 9.41
C HIS A 405 3.37 26.19 10.08
N GLY A 406 4.21 25.41 9.38
CA GLY A 406 4.91 24.26 9.94
C GLY A 406 4.03 22.99 10.08
N GLY A 407 4.65 21.84 10.03
CA GLY A 407 3.97 20.54 10.07
C GLY A 407 3.83 19.90 8.68
N ASP A 408 2.85 19.02 8.51
CA ASP A 408 2.59 18.28 7.26
C ASP A 408 1.68 19.04 6.28
N ASP A 409 1.31 20.31 6.54
CA ASP A 409 0.36 21.09 5.74
C ASP A 409 1.03 21.71 4.51
N TYR A 410 0.28 21.84 3.40
CA TYR A 410 0.75 22.42 2.16
C TYR A 410 0.49 23.93 2.10
N TYR A 411 1.46 24.68 1.60
CA TYR A 411 1.20 26.02 1.14
C TYR A 411 0.42 25.98 -0.16
N SER A 412 -0.78 26.53 -0.20
CA SER A 412 -1.70 26.44 -1.32
C SER A 412 -2.11 27.83 -1.84
N MET A 413 -1.84 28.09 -3.13
CA MET A 413 -2.20 29.35 -3.81
C MET A 413 -2.67 29.08 -5.24
N PRO A 414 -3.98 28.89 -5.47
CA PRO A 414 -4.56 28.85 -6.81
C PRO A 414 -4.54 30.23 -7.46
N ILE A 415 -4.29 30.29 -8.78
CA ILE A 415 -4.27 31.49 -9.62
C ILE A 415 -5.41 31.40 -10.62
N GLY A 416 -6.40 32.29 -10.50
CA GLY A 416 -7.61 32.31 -11.29
C GLY A 416 -7.62 33.47 -12.29
N TYR A 417 -7.92 33.16 -13.56
CA TYR A 417 -8.19 34.08 -14.65
C TYR A 417 -9.70 34.27 -14.75
N VAL A 418 -10.19 35.47 -14.55
CA VAL A 418 -11.63 35.80 -14.44
C VAL A 418 -12.14 36.38 -15.73
N TYR A 419 -13.18 35.76 -16.29
CA TYR A 419 -13.91 36.21 -17.48
C TYR A 419 -15.42 36.29 -17.12
N GLY A 420 -15.93 37.45 -16.77
CA GLY A 420 -17.27 37.59 -16.25
C GLY A 420 -17.50 36.78 -14.96
N ASN A 421 -18.34 35.74 -15.04
CA ASN A 421 -18.63 34.82 -13.94
C ASN A 421 -17.84 33.51 -14.05
N GLU A 422 -16.99 33.35 -15.04
CA GLU A 422 -16.15 32.16 -15.21
C GLU A 422 -14.74 32.41 -14.67
N VAL A 423 -14.18 31.44 -13.96
CA VAL A 423 -12.86 31.54 -13.36
C VAL A 423 -12.05 30.30 -13.73
N TYR A 424 -11.00 30.52 -14.47
CA TYR A 424 -10.11 29.47 -14.95
C TYR A 424 -8.87 29.39 -14.04
N ILE A 425 -8.73 28.31 -13.29
CA ILE A 425 -7.53 28.05 -12.47
C ILE A 425 -6.41 27.60 -13.40
N ASP A 426 -5.63 28.58 -13.88
CA ASP A 426 -4.59 28.30 -14.88
C ASP A 426 -3.32 27.73 -14.28
N ASP A 427 -2.97 28.14 -13.06
CA ASP A 427 -1.80 27.63 -12.35
C ASP A 427 -2.02 27.61 -10.84
N VAL A 428 -1.17 26.87 -10.14
CA VAL A 428 -1.19 26.79 -8.67
C VAL A 428 0.25 26.81 -8.12
N LEU A 429 0.44 27.36 -6.94
CA LEU A 429 1.59 27.07 -6.11
C LEU A 429 1.12 26.13 -4.99
N PHE A 430 1.62 24.89 -5.02
CA PHE A 430 1.23 23.85 -4.05
C PHE A 430 2.48 23.10 -3.60
N VAL A 431 3.00 23.47 -2.42
CA VAL A 431 4.30 22.99 -1.92
C VAL A 431 4.19 22.60 -0.45
N ASN A 432 4.83 21.48 -0.10
CA ASN A 432 4.88 20.96 1.25
C ASN A 432 6.05 21.61 2.01
N GLN A 433 5.81 21.97 3.27
CA GLN A 433 6.81 22.32 4.29
C GLN A 433 7.98 23.20 3.80
N MET A 434 7.72 24.41 3.39
CA MET A 434 8.78 25.36 3.13
C MET A 434 8.75 26.47 4.18
N ASP A 435 9.92 26.84 4.67
CA ASP A 435 10.10 28.06 5.47
C ASP A 435 9.64 29.28 4.67
N ASP A 436 9.12 30.30 5.36
CA ASP A 436 8.66 31.54 4.74
C ASP A 436 9.70 32.16 3.77
N ASP A 437 10.98 32.06 4.10
CA ASP A 437 12.07 32.54 3.25
C ASP A 437 12.20 31.80 1.92
N LYS A 438 11.73 30.54 1.84
CA LYS A 438 11.73 29.72 0.60
C LYS A 438 10.44 29.90 -0.19
N THR A 439 9.28 29.99 0.46
CA THR A 439 7.99 30.13 -0.20
C THR A 439 7.79 31.56 -0.76
N ARG A 440 8.23 32.57 -0.03
CA ARG A 440 8.07 33.98 -0.41
C ARG A 440 8.59 34.32 -1.81
N PRO A 441 9.81 33.93 -2.23
CA PRO A 441 10.27 34.16 -3.60
C PRO A 441 9.39 33.47 -4.66
N LEU A 442 8.88 32.27 -4.36
CA LEU A 442 8.00 31.51 -5.28
C LEU A 442 6.66 32.23 -5.47
N VAL A 443 6.05 32.70 -4.38
CA VAL A 443 4.80 33.47 -4.40
C VAL A 443 4.96 34.75 -5.21
N VAL A 444 6.01 35.53 -4.93
CA VAL A 444 6.29 36.78 -5.64
C VAL A 444 6.51 36.54 -7.15
N ASN A 445 7.26 35.49 -7.49
CA ASN A 445 7.52 35.13 -8.88
C ASN A 445 6.23 34.71 -9.60
N LYS A 446 5.38 33.88 -8.97
CA LYS A 446 4.08 33.49 -9.53
C LYS A 446 3.15 34.68 -9.74
N ILE A 447 3.05 35.61 -8.78
CA ILE A 447 2.26 36.84 -8.89
C ILE A 447 2.71 37.68 -10.08
N ILE A 448 4.01 37.84 -10.28
CA ILE A 448 4.56 38.62 -11.39
C ILE A 448 4.39 37.88 -12.71
N GLN A 449 4.70 36.60 -12.77
CA GLN A 449 4.61 35.75 -13.96
C GLN A 449 3.20 35.75 -14.56
N HIS A 450 2.18 35.58 -13.71
CA HIS A 450 0.78 35.56 -14.14
C HIS A 450 0.12 36.93 -14.17
N LYS A 451 0.86 38.01 -13.90
CA LYS A 451 0.34 39.39 -13.88
C LYS A 451 -0.86 39.54 -12.92
N VAL A 452 -0.80 38.90 -11.74
CA VAL A 452 -1.86 38.96 -10.74
C VAL A 452 -2.08 40.38 -10.27
N GLN A 453 -3.33 40.86 -10.36
CA GLN A 453 -3.72 42.22 -9.98
C GLN A 453 -4.18 42.29 -8.50
N ARG A 454 -4.76 41.18 -7.98
CA ARG A 454 -5.22 41.10 -6.59
C ARG A 454 -4.82 39.79 -5.98
N ALA A 455 -4.09 39.85 -4.88
CA ALA A 455 -3.66 38.71 -4.09
C ALA A 455 -4.26 38.80 -2.67
N GLY A 456 -4.98 37.75 -2.26
CA GLY A 456 -5.51 37.62 -0.89
C GLY A 456 -4.66 36.66 -0.08
N PHE A 457 -4.55 36.92 1.21
CA PHE A 457 -3.87 36.06 2.16
C PHE A 457 -4.75 35.84 3.39
N GLU A 458 -4.75 34.64 3.93
CA GLU A 458 -5.36 34.39 5.22
C GLU A 458 -4.59 35.14 6.33
N GLU A 459 -5.30 35.86 7.20
CA GLU A 459 -4.67 36.70 8.23
C GLU A 459 -4.22 35.90 9.47
N ASN A 460 -4.82 34.72 9.68
CA ASN A 460 -4.57 33.90 10.86
C ASN A 460 -3.11 33.41 10.92
N ASN A 461 -2.62 33.08 12.12
CA ASN A 461 -1.32 32.43 12.33
C ASN A 461 -0.10 33.12 11.68
N GLY A 462 -0.04 34.46 11.68
CA GLY A 462 1.10 35.20 11.08
C GLY A 462 0.95 35.57 9.61
N GLY A 463 -0.14 35.16 8.96
CA GLY A 463 -0.37 35.46 7.54
C GLY A 463 -0.43 36.94 7.18
N LYS A 464 -0.80 37.83 8.13
CA LYS A 464 -0.72 39.27 7.96
C LYS A 464 0.73 39.74 7.75
N LEU A 465 1.65 39.30 8.59
CA LEU A 465 3.07 39.63 8.45
C LEU A 465 3.63 39.11 7.13
N TYR A 466 3.26 37.89 6.75
CA TYR A 466 3.66 37.30 5.48
C TYR A 466 3.17 38.12 4.29
N ALA A 467 1.91 38.55 4.30
CA ALA A 467 1.34 39.41 3.26
C ALA A 467 2.06 40.77 3.16
N ASP A 468 2.42 41.37 4.31
CA ASP A 468 3.19 42.62 4.35
C ASP A 468 4.59 42.44 3.73
N LEU A 469 5.24 41.31 3.98
CA LEU A 469 6.54 40.97 3.37
C LEU A 469 6.42 40.78 1.86
N ILE A 470 5.39 40.06 1.37
CA ILE A 470 5.10 39.90 -0.07
C ILE A 470 4.84 41.26 -0.72
N SER A 471 4.04 42.11 -0.07
CA SER A 471 3.77 43.47 -0.58
C SER A 471 5.06 44.31 -0.71
N GLY A 472 5.96 44.18 0.27
CA GLY A 472 7.28 44.82 0.25
C GLY A 472 8.16 44.32 -0.89
N ASP A 473 8.19 43.01 -1.13
CA ASP A 473 8.96 42.39 -2.21
C ASP A 473 8.43 42.81 -3.61
N LEU A 474 7.10 42.82 -3.80
CA LEU A 474 6.47 43.26 -5.03
C LEU A 474 6.81 44.74 -5.33
N LYS A 475 6.76 45.59 -4.31
CA LYS A 475 7.17 47.00 -4.45
C LYS A 475 8.64 47.14 -4.85
N ARG A 476 9.53 46.36 -4.27
CA ARG A 476 10.97 46.32 -4.62
C ARG A 476 11.18 45.91 -6.07
N LYS A 477 10.35 44.99 -6.57
CA LYS A 477 10.34 44.54 -7.98
C LYS A 477 9.53 45.48 -8.90
N GLN A 478 9.04 46.63 -8.42
CA GLN A 478 8.25 47.61 -9.13
C GLN A 478 6.96 47.03 -9.75
N TYR A 479 6.42 45.99 -9.11
CA TYR A 479 5.19 45.36 -9.55
C TYR A 479 3.98 45.82 -8.71
N ARG A 480 2.90 46.22 -9.39
CA ARG A 480 1.65 46.67 -8.76
C ARG A 480 0.68 45.50 -8.62
N CYS A 481 0.47 45.05 -7.38
CA CYS A 481 -0.55 44.08 -7.02
C CYS A 481 -1.29 44.59 -5.77
N ASN A 482 -2.61 44.48 -5.77
CA ASN A 482 -3.40 44.78 -4.57
C ASN A 482 -3.35 43.58 -3.61
N VAL A 483 -2.49 43.65 -2.60
CA VAL A 483 -2.34 42.63 -1.57
C VAL A 483 -3.32 42.93 -0.43
N THR A 484 -4.17 41.97 -0.10
CA THR A 484 -5.19 42.07 0.97
C THR A 484 -5.08 40.91 1.93
N THR A 485 -5.41 41.15 3.21
CA THR A 485 -5.52 40.10 4.21
C THR A 485 -6.97 39.91 4.64
N HIS A 486 -7.32 38.67 4.95
CA HIS A 486 -8.70 38.30 5.28
C HIS A 486 -8.73 37.43 6.55
N LYS A 487 -9.49 37.90 7.55
CA LYS A 487 -9.73 37.10 8.78
C LYS A 487 -10.69 35.98 8.47
N VAL A 488 -10.32 34.78 8.86
CA VAL A 488 -11.23 33.63 8.85
C VAL A 488 -12.03 33.64 10.16
N PRO A 489 -13.37 33.71 10.10
CA PRO A 489 -14.19 33.66 11.30
C PRO A 489 -14.02 32.33 12.03
N THR A 490 -13.70 32.37 13.32
CA THR A 490 -13.60 31.19 14.19
C THR A 490 -14.97 30.56 14.52
N THR A 491 -16.07 31.20 14.11
CA THR A 491 -17.44 30.75 14.34
C THR A 491 -17.95 29.74 13.32
N LYS A 492 -17.32 29.64 12.13
CA LYS A 492 -17.61 28.61 11.12
C LYS A 492 -16.46 27.65 11.05
N SER A 493 -16.76 26.35 11.02
CA SER A 493 -15.72 25.35 10.82
C SER A 493 -15.10 25.51 9.41
N LYS A 494 -13.83 25.15 9.24
CA LYS A 494 -13.12 25.12 7.94
C LYS A 494 -13.95 24.33 6.91
N ARG A 495 -14.53 23.22 7.35
CA ARG A 495 -15.45 22.37 6.59
C ARG A 495 -16.69 23.10 6.08
N ASP A 496 -17.40 23.84 6.95
CA ASP A 496 -18.61 24.56 6.53
C ASP A 496 -18.28 25.65 5.51
N ARG A 497 -17.08 26.25 5.59
CA ARG A 497 -16.59 27.22 4.64
C ARG A 497 -16.38 26.58 3.25
N ILE A 498 -15.69 25.44 3.20
CA ILE A 498 -15.45 24.69 1.96
C ILE A 498 -16.78 24.28 1.32
N LEU A 499 -17.70 23.71 2.10
CA LEU A 499 -19.01 23.27 1.62
C LEU A 499 -19.90 24.43 1.13
N SER A 500 -19.76 25.61 1.71
CA SER A 500 -20.51 26.79 1.24
C SER A 500 -20.08 27.27 -0.15
N CYS A 501 -18.96 26.76 -0.68
CA CYS A 501 -18.44 27.07 -2.02
C CYS A 501 -18.52 25.87 -2.97
N GLU A 502 -19.25 24.82 -2.59
CA GLU A 502 -19.32 23.56 -3.38
C GLU A 502 -19.88 23.80 -4.79
N SER A 503 -20.93 24.60 -4.93
CA SER A 503 -21.56 24.91 -6.23
C SER A 503 -20.60 25.62 -7.17
N GLU A 504 -19.85 26.61 -6.68
CA GLU A 504 -18.88 27.35 -7.47
C GLU A 504 -17.71 26.48 -7.88
N ILE A 505 -17.17 25.66 -6.96
CA ILE A 505 -16.04 24.74 -7.24
C ILE A 505 -16.45 23.71 -8.29
N LYS A 506 -17.68 23.19 -8.22
CA LYS A 506 -18.26 22.29 -9.24
C LYS A 506 -18.64 23.00 -10.54
N GLY A 507 -18.62 24.32 -10.55
CA GLY A 507 -19.03 25.11 -11.70
C GLY A 507 -20.51 24.97 -12.07
N VAL A 508 -21.37 24.68 -11.10
CA VAL A 508 -22.82 24.62 -11.28
C VAL A 508 -23.35 26.05 -11.25
N ALA A 509 -24.05 26.46 -12.33
CA ALA A 509 -24.72 27.75 -12.33
C ALA A 509 -25.89 27.73 -11.38
N ASP A 510 -25.94 28.68 -10.45
CA ASP A 510 -27.17 28.98 -9.75
C ASP A 510 -27.91 30.17 -10.39
N GLU A 511 -29.18 30.35 -10.03
CA GLU A 511 -30.02 31.45 -10.53
C GLU A 511 -29.55 32.84 -10.03
N PHE A 512 -28.56 32.88 -9.13
CA PHE A 512 -28.07 34.09 -8.45
C PHE A 512 -26.73 34.61 -8.98
N GLY A 513 -26.17 34.00 -10.02
CA GLY A 513 -24.97 34.49 -10.72
C GLY A 513 -23.66 34.27 -9.98
N SER A 514 -23.54 33.15 -9.26
CA SER A 514 -22.28 32.70 -8.66
C SER A 514 -21.22 32.40 -9.72
N TYR A 515 -19.96 32.40 -9.29
CA TYR A 515 -18.84 32.09 -10.14
C TYR A 515 -18.80 30.60 -10.49
N ARG A 516 -18.31 30.29 -11.70
CA ARG A 516 -18.04 28.92 -12.15
C ARG A 516 -16.54 28.69 -12.23
N ILE A 517 -16.05 27.72 -11.49
CA ILE A 517 -14.62 27.38 -11.51
C ILE A 517 -14.36 26.32 -12.58
N TYR A 518 -13.31 26.52 -13.35
CA TYR A 518 -12.78 25.59 -14.34
C TYR A 518 -11.33 25.26 -14.01
N PHE A 519 -10.97 23.99 -14.09
CA PHE A 519 -9.62 23.50 -13.84
C PHE A 519 -8.93 23.13 -15.14
N LYS A 520 -7.62 23.29 -15.21
CA LYS A 520 -6.83 22.92 -16.40
C LYS A 520 -6.91 21.41 -16.61
N ALA A 521 -7.29 20.99 -17.84
CA ALA A 521 -7.37 19.58 -18.21
C ALA A 521 -6.02 18.88 -18.02
N TYR A 522 -6.08 17.57 -17.75
CA TYR A 522 -4.88 16.80 -17.41
C TYR A 522 -3.81 16.91 -18.51
N GLU A 523 -4.18 16.78 -19.78
CA GLU A 523 -3.28 16.83 -20.94
C GLU A 523 -2.45 18.12 -20.99
N LYS A 524 -2.98 19.20 -20.43
CA LYS A 524 -2.34 20.53 -20.37
C LYS A 524 -1.52 20.77 -19.09
N ARG A 525 -1.66 19.92 -18.11
CA ARG A 525 -0.96 20.04 -16.81
C ARG A 525 -0.11 18.82 -16.45
N LYS A 526 -0.01 17.80 -17.31
CA LYS A 526 0.66 16.51 -17.04
C LYS A 526 2.07 16.64 -16.46
N ASP A 527 2.82 17.66 -16.89
CA ASP A 527 4.18 17.94 -16.44
C ASP A 527 4.25 18.90 -15.23
N ASN A 528 3.10 19.41 -14.75
CA ASN A 528 3.02 20.29 -13.60
C ASN A 528 2.66 19.48 -12.34
N LYS A 529 3.70 19.03 -11.63
CA LYS A 529 3.53 18.23 -10.40
C LYS A 529 2.67 18.97 -9.35
N GLN A 530 2.92 20.26 -9.14
CA GLN A 530 2.19 21.02 -8.11
C GLN A 530 0.70 21.11 -8.41
N TYR A 531 0.34 21.31 -9.67
CA TYR A 531 -1.06 21.33 -10.09
C TYR A 531 -1.72 19.95 -9.93
N ASN A 532 -1.00 18.88 -10.25
CA ASN A 532 -1.49 17.52 -10.08
C ASN A 532 -1.70 17.17 -8.61
N ASP A 533 -0.76 17.53 -7.73
CA ASP A 533 -0.85 17.32 -6.29
C ASP A 533 -2.03 18.12 -5.68
N PHE A 534 -2.24 19.35 -6.14
CA PHE A 534 -3.38 20.18 -5.76
C PHE A 534 -4.73 19.55 -6.15
N MET A 535 -4.86 19.06 -7.39
CA MET A 535 -6.07 18.38 -7.83
C MET A 535 -6.33 17.07 -7.08
N LEU A 536 -5.27 16.34 -6.74
CA LEU A 536 -5.36 15.14 -5.94
C LEU A 536 -5.84 15.47 -4.51
N ASN A 537 -5.30 16.51 -3.91
CA ASN A 537 -5.73 16.98 -2.59
C ASN A 537 -7.21 17.41 -2.61
N LEU A 538 -7.64 18.16 -3.62
CA LEU A 538 -9.02 18.59 -3.82
C LEU A 538 -9.98 17.39 -3.97
N ALA A 539 -9.64 16.46 -4.87
CA ALA A 539 -10.48 15.28 -5.13
C ALA A 539 -10.57 14.33 -3.93
N ASN A 540 -9.56 14.34 -3.08
CA ASN A 540 -9.48 13.49 -1.91
C ASN A 540 -10.13 14.06 -0.65
N TRP A 541 -10.51 15.32 -0.66
CA TRP A 541 -11.16 15.92 0.49
C TRP A 541 -12.55 15.33 0.74
N SER A 542 -12.85 14.96 1.99
CA SER A 542 -14.10 14.31 2.40
C SER A 542 -14.83 15.11 3.49
N GLN A 543 -16.16 15.05 3.45
CA GLN A 543 -17.03 15.66 4.47
C GLN A 543 -17.05 14.91 5.80
N LYS A 544 -16.62 13.63 5.81
CA LYS A 544 -16.63 12.80 7.03
C LYS A 544 -15.20 12.58 7.52
N ASP A 545 -14.98 12.79 8.81
CA ASP A 545 -13.72 12.40 9.46
C ASP A 545 -13.62 10.87 9.48
N GLY A 546 -12.71 10.31 8.70
CA GLY A 546 -12.47 8.86 8.64
C GLY A 546 -11.77 8.36 9.91
N ILE A 547 -12.23 7.22 10.45
CA ILE A 547 -11.73 6.58 11.69
C ILE A 547 -10.25 6.16 11.57
N ILE A 548 -9.65 6.13 10.37
CA ILE A 548 -8.31 5.56 10.09
C ILE A 548 -7.35 6.59 9.47
N GLN A 549 -7.78 7.79 9.14
CA GLN A 549 -6.91 8.74 8.46
C GLN A 549 -6.06 9.55 9.46
N LYS A 550 -4.73 9.55 9.27
CA LYS A 550 -3.87 10.68 9.62
C LYS A 550 -4.58 11.94 9.14
N LYS A 551 -4.49 13.02 9.93
CA LYS A 551 -5.04 14.37 9.65
C LYS A 551 -5.23 14.61 8.15
N GLN A 552 -6.48 14.79 7.73
CA GLN A 552 -6.83 15.00 6.32
C GLN A 552 -6.29 16.36 5.89
N HIS A 553 -5.56 16.41 4.78
CA HIS A 553 -5.11 17.65 4.17
C HIS A 553 -6.27 18.31 3.43
N ASP A 554 -6.60 19.55 3.80
CA ASP A 554 -7.69 20.35 3.24
C ASP A 554 -7.22 21.64 2.58
N ASP A 555 -5.91 21.75 2.30
CA ASP A 555 -5.25 22.97 1.84
C ASP A 555 -5.74 23.43 0.45
N ALA A 556 -5.99 22.48 -0.47
CA ALA A 556 -6.51 22.81 -1.81
C ALA A 556 -7.96 23.32 -1.79
N PRO A 557 -8.94 22.60 -1.18
CA PRO A 557 -10.31 23.10 -1.13
C PRO A 557 -10.45 24.36 -0.27
N ASP A 558 -9.64 24.53 0.78
CA ASP A 558 -9.69 25.70 1.62
C ASP A 558 -9.18 26.97 0.93
N SER A 559 -8.06 26.86 0.21
CA SER A 559 -7.55 27.99 -0.59
C SER A 559 -8.50 28.37 -1.73
N LEU A 560 -9.22 27.41 -2.34
CA LEU A 560 -10.27 27.69 -3.32
C LEU A 560 -11.47 28.39 -2.68
N ALA A 561 -11.94 27.92 -1.51
CA ALA A 561 -13.00 28.58 -0.77
C ALA A 561 -12.60 30.00 -0.37
N GLY A 562 -11.36 30.21 0.06
CA GLY A 562 -10.79 31.52 0.34
C GLY A 562 -10.76 32.43 -0.89
N LEU A 563 -10.41 31.91 -2.07
CA LEU A 563 -10.43 32.63 -3.34
C LEU A 563 -11.86 33.10 -3.67
N ILE A 564 -12.84 32.20 -3.57
CA ILE A 564 -14.25 32.49 -3.88
C ILE A 564 -14.80 33.54 -2.91
N VAL A 565 -14.70 33.29 -1.61
CA VAL A 565 -15.34 34.14 -0.58
C VAL A 565 -14.69 35.52 -0.48
N ASN A 566 -13.35 35.56 -0.46
CA ASN A 566 -12.63 36.78 -0.10
C ASN A 566 -12.20 37.63 -1.31
N ILE A 567 -12.03 37.00 -2.47
CA ILE A 567 -11.48 37.68 -3.64
C ILE A 567 -12.53 37.86 -4.74
N LEU A 568 -13.26 36.81 -5.08
CA LEU A 568 -14.26 36.86 -6.15
C LEU A 568 -15.56 37.52 -5.69
N SER A 569 -16.09 37.15 -4.55
CA SER A 569 -17.36 37.66 -4.01
C SER A 569 -17.26 39.03 -3.35
N ALA A 570 -16.05 39.55 -3.09
CA ALA A 570 -15.88 40.90 -2.56
C ALA A 570 -16.36 41.93 -3.59
N LYS A 571 -17.48 42.58 -3.32
CA LYS A 571 -18.01 43.66 -4.16
C LYS A 571 -16.88 44.61 -4.49
N VAL A 572 -16.66 44.84 -5.78
CA VAL A 572 -15.81 45.93 -6.26
C VAL A 572 -16.45 47.23 -5.76
N ALA A 573 -15.90 47.79 -4.67
CA ALA A 573 -16.23 49.15 -4.28
C ALA A 573 -15.81 50.07 -5.44
N GLY A 574 -16.75 50.38 -6.36
CA GLY A 574 -16.42 51.25 -7.49
C GLY A 574 -17.25 51.10 -8.74
N ARG A 575 -18.36 50.36 -8.77
CA ARG A 575 -19.42 50.67 -9.74
C ARG A 575 -20.46 51.52 -9.06
N ALA A 576 -20.38 52.84 -9.28
CA ALA A 576 -21.45 53.75 -9.01
C ALA A 576 -22.73 53.18 -9.66
N SER A 577 -23.72 52.81 -8.84
CA SER A 577 -25.06 52.59 -9.36
C SER A 577 -25.47 53.86 -10.11
N SER A 578 -25.53 53.81 -11.44
CA SER A 578 -26.29 54.77 -12.18
C SER A 578 -27.70 54.66 -11.67
N LYS A 579 -28.12 55.60 -10.81
CA LYS A 579 -29.51 55.84 -10.51
C LYS A 579 -30.21 56.06 -11.85
N ILE A 580 -30.94 55.05 -12.31
CA ILE A 580 -31.94 55.25 -13.37
C ILE A 580 -32.99 56.15 -12.72
N SER A 581 -32.97 57.41 -13.09
CA SER A 581 -34.03 58.36 -12.73
C SER A 581 -35.33 57.87 -13.39
N LEU A 582 -36.32 57.53 -12.60
CA LEU A 582 -37.65 57.15 -13.04
C LEU A 582 -38.39 58.29 -13.71
N ASP A 583 -37.83 59.52 -13.71
CA ASP A 583 -38.41 60.72 -14.38
C ASP A 583 -38.49 60.62 -15.91
N LYS A 584 -37.91 59.61 -16.54
CA LYS A 584 -38.00 59.38 -17.97
C LYS A 584 -39.24 58.63 -18.46
N TYR A 585 -40.04 58.10 -17.54
CA TYR A 585 -41.20 57.29 -17.90
C TYR A 585 -42.52 57.81 -17.32
N GLY A 586 -42.57 59.00 -16.78
CA GLY A 586 -43.82 59.69 -16.46
C GLY A 586 -44.70 58.92 -15.41
N LEU A 587 -44.07 58.27 -14.38
CA LEU A 587 -44.74 57.69 -13.23
C LEU A 587 -44.15 58.25 -11.95
#